data_764786a6cd360ae67510165c8e1aa0f3
#
_entry.id   764786a6cd360ae67510165c8e1aa0f3
#
_cell.length_a   1.000
_cell.length_b   1.000
_cell.length_c   1.000
_cell.angle_alpha   90.00
_cell.angle_beta   90.00
_cell.angle_gamma   90.00
#
_symmetry.space_group_name_H-M   'P 1'
#
loop_
_entity.id
_entity.type
_entity.pdbx_description
1 polymer ?
#
loop_
_entity_poly.entity_id
_entity_poly.type
_entity_poly.pdbx_seq_one_letter_code
_entity_poly.pdbx_strand_id
1 'polypeptide(L)'
;PFDDVNVFLGKDGLPNGYIAEEMAFKAMGELMPALDQERHKALVRECVAEYNAQGFTSAHDSAVGIGNLSAETVYRTYNQLYESGELNMRVYLATMEQPFRRLEPTGLLDGPGNRFVQYSAVKTLADGSIQAGTAAIPEGYFFDPSLRPGIIGTQDYWDEMVYHWHSRGRQLSIHCNGVGAIETIITAVERAQARCPRKDARHLIIHCQMATDEHVRRMKEAGILPSFYGLHVWNWGDRHRDIFLGPDRAARLDPAGSAVRAGLPFSLHADTPVLPQMTMLSIHTAVNRETKGGAVLGPDQRISTLEAVRAYTSYAALFSHSEAWRGTIEPGKVADFVIPSEDILEAPAGRLKGITFAAAIVDNRVVHGQLP
;
A
#
# COMPACT_ATOMS: atom_id res chain seq x y z
N PRO A 1 25.42 16.18 12.94
CA PRO A 1 24.68 17.40 12.66
C PRO A 1 23.46 17.02 11.84
N PHE A 2 22.28 17.24 12.44
CA PHE A 2 21.01 16.96 11.80
C PHE A 2 20.47 18.31 11.30
N ASP A 3 20.95 18.76 10.15
CA ASP A 3 20.47 19.98 9.48
C ASP A 3 19.18 19.71 8.67
N ASP A 4 18.39 18.68 9.09
CA ASP A 4 17.25 18.24 8.32
C ASP A 4 15.94 18.70 8.97
N VAL A 5 15.00 19.13 8.13
CA VAL A 5 13.67 19.61 8.52
C VAL A 5 12.82 18.59 9.28
N ASN A 6 13.24 17.33 9.28
CA ASN A 6 12.52 16.22 9.91
C ASN A 6 12.95 15.95 11.38
N VAL A 7 13.88 16.73 11.94
CA VAL A 7 14.21 16.68 13.36
C VAL A 7 13.56 17.87 14.06
N PHE A 8 12.60 17.59 14.92
CA PHE A 8 11.83 18.64 15.61
C PHE A 8 12.54 19.12 16.85
N LEU A 9 12.60 20.45 17.01
CA LEU A 9 13.29 21.11 18.12
C LEU A 9 12.29 21.52 19.21
N GLY A 10 12.72 21.45 20.46
CA GLY A 10 12.04 22.02 21.58
C GLY A 10 12.19 23.56 21.62
N LYS A 11 11.50 24.21 22.59
CA LYS A 11 11.59 25.66 22.81
C LYS A 11 13.00 26.14 23.17
N ASP A 12 13.85 25.24 23.63
CA ASP A 12 15.26 25.44 23.96
C ASP A 12 16.22 25.31 22.77
N GLY A 13 15.66 25.01 21.58
CA GLY A 13 16.44 24.82 20.35
C GLY A 13 17.14 23.45 20.26
N LEU A 14 16.91 22.55 21.21
CA LEU A 14 17.44 21.19 21.19
C LEU A 14 16.43 20.21 20.59
N PRO A 15 16.88 19.06 20.01
CA PRO A 15 15.98 18.01 19.54
C PRO A 15 15.03 17.58 20.65
N ASN A 16 13.71 17.59 20.36
CA ASN A 16 12.68 17.24 21.35
C ASN A 16 12.39 15.73 21.39
N GLY A 17 13.16 14.93 20.65
CA GLY A 17 12.99 13.46 20.54
C GLY A 17 12.03 13.03 19.42
N TYR A 18 11.41 13.97 18.71
CA TYR A 18 10.58 13.67 17.56
C TYR A 18 11.39 13.80 16.26
N ILE A 19 11.49 12.69 15.53
CA ILE A 19 12.12 12.56 14.22
C ILE A 19 11.08 11.94 13.30
N ALA A 20 10.89 12.50 12.12
CA ALA A 20 9.88 12.02 11.18
C ALA A 20 10.48 11.67 9.82
N GLU A 21 9.75 10.86 9.04
CA GLU A 21 9.98 10.53 7.65
C GLU A 21 11.36 9.88 7.39
N GLU A 22 12.01 10.24 6.30
CA GLU A 22 13.27 9.60 5.86
C GLU A 22 14.36 9.62 6.93
N MET A 23 14.48 10.70 7.70
CA MET A 23 15.47 10.79 8.78
C MET A 23 15.17 9.83 9.93
N ALA A 24 13.90 9.57 10.24
CA ALA A 24 13.54 8.56 11.23
C ALA A 24 13.97 7.16 10.76
N PHE A 25 13.71 6.82 9.50
CA PHE A 25 14.13 5.54 8.93
C PHE A 25 15.66 5.37 8.92
N LYS A 26 16.39 6.42 8.55
CA LYS A 26 17.85 6.41 8.56
C LYS A 26 18.41 6.21 9.97
N ALA A 27 17.94 7.00 10.93
CA ALA A 27 18.39 6.90 12.32
C ALA A 27 18.07 5.53 12.94
N MET A 28 16.85 5.02 12.71
CA MET A 28 16.48 3.66 13.13
C MET A 28 17.37 2.62 12.48
N GLY A 29 17.65 2.78 11.19
CA GLY A 29 18.48 1.90 10.42
C GLY A 29 19.90 1.76 11.03
N GLU A 30 20.51 2.84 11.46
CA GLU A 30 21.84 2.85 12.08
C GLU A 30 21.86 2.19 13.48
N LEU A 31 20.72 2.18 14.17
CA LEU A 31 20.56 1.59 15.50
C LEU A 31 20.15 0.12 15.48
N MET A 32 19.58 -0.36 14.38
CA MET A 32 19.15 -1.75 14.28
C MET A 32 20.35 -2.69 14.04
N PRO A 33 20.36 -3.88 14.68
CA PRO A 33 21.36 -4.90 14.37
C PRO A 33 21.35 -5.25 12.87
N ALA A 34 22.53 -5.43 12.30
CA ALA A 34 22.64 -5.94 10.94
C ALA A 34 21.99 -7.32 10.84
N LEU A 35 21.12 -7.49 9.85
CA LEU A 35 20.50 -8.78 9.55
C LEU A 35 21.40 -9.56 8.58
N ASP A 36 21.86 -10.73 8.99
CA ASP A 36 22.44 -11.67 8.05
C ASP A 36 21.37 -12.34 7.17
N GLN A 37 21.82 -13.01 6.11
CA GLN A 37 20.95 -13.64 5.13
C GLN A 37 20.05 -14.73 5.75
N GLU A 38 20.57 -15.53 6.66
CA GLU A 38 19.81 -16.63 7.28
C GLU A 38 18.76 -16.09 8.26
N ARG A 39 19.10 -15.08 9.04
CA ARG A 39 18.13 -14.42 9.92
C ARG A 39 17.03 -13.73 9.10
N HIS A 40 17.39 -13.08 7.97
CA HIS A 40 16.40 -12.49 7.09
C HIS A 40 15.45 -13.53 6.51
N LYS A 41 15.96 -14.68 6.03
CA LYS A 41 15.10 -15.79 5.57
C LYS A 41 14.15 -16.28 6.66
N ALA A 42 14.64 -16.43 7.91
CA ALA A 42 13.81 -16.85 9.03
C ALA A 42 12.66 -15.86 9.27
N LEU A 43 12.94 -14.56 9.29
CA LEU A 43 11.92 -13.52 9.45
C LEU A 43 10.91 -13.51 8.31
N VAL A 44 11.34 -13.70 7.06
CA VAL A 44 10.41 -13.82 5.91
C VAL A 44 9.50 -15.02 6.08
N ARG A 45 10.01 -16.20 6.52
CA ARG A 45 9.16 -17.38 6.77
C ARG A 45 8.12 -17.13 7.86
N GLU A 46 8.54 -16.51 8.98
CA GLU A 46 7.65 -16.14 10.08
C GLU A 46 6.54 -15.19 9.58
N CYS A 47 6.92 -14.11 8.89
CA CYS A 47 5.99 -13.15 8.32
C CYS A 47 5.01 -13.81 7.33
N VAL A 48 5.50 -14.64 6.40
CA VAL A 48 4.67 -15.36 5.44
C VAL A 48 3.66 -16.26 6.15
N ALA A 49 4.05 -16.95 7.23
CA ALA A 49 3.13 -17.79 8.00
C ALA A 49 2.02 -16.96 8.67
N GLU A 50 2.34 -15.78 9.22
CA GLU A 50 1.35 -14.86 9.77
C GLU A 50 0.37 -14.36 8.69
N TYR A 51 0.88 -14.01 7.50
CA TYR A 51 0.04 -13.58 6.37
C TYR A 51 -0.87 -14.70 5.89
N ASN A 52 -0.36 -15.93 5.76
CA ASN A 52 -1.19 -17.09 5.38
C ASN A 52 -2.32 -17.33 6.39
N ALA A 53 -2.06 -17.14 7.70
CA ALA A 53 -3.08 -17.26 8.74
C ALA A 53 -4.16 -16.16 8.64
N GLN A 54 -3.84 -15.03 8.03
CA GLN A 54 -4.79 -13.95 7.71
C GLN A 54 -5.42 -14.07 6.31
N GLY A 55 -5.24 -15.21 5.64
CA GLY A 55 -5.85 -15.51 4.34
C GLY A 55 -5.09 -14.93 3.13
N PHE A 56 -3.83 -14.55 3.28
CA PHE A 56 -3.05 -14.10 2.13
C PHE A 56 -2.36 -15.26 1.43
N THR A 57 -2.49 -15.31 0.12
CA THR A 57 -1.75 -16.20 -0.78
C THR A 57 -0.71 -15.43 -1.58
N SER A 58 -0.85 -14.11 -1.60
CA SER A 58 0.10 -13.20 -2.24
C SER A 58 0.12 -11.85 -1.55
N ALA A 59 1.27 -11.18 -1.60
CA ALA A 59 1.44 -9.83 -1.06
C ALA A 59 2.30 -8.96 -1.96
N HIS A 60 2.11 -7.65 -1.83
CA HIS A 60 2.95 -6.63 -2.44
C HIS A 60 3.91 -6.11 -1.37
N ASP A 61 5.22 -6.41 -1.51
CA ASP A 61 6.27 -5.76 -0.73
C ASP A 61 6.53 -4.39 -1.34
N SER A 62 6.03 -3.38 -0.68
CA SER A 62 5.84 -2.04 -1.28
C SER A 62 7.01 -1.08 -1.03
N ALA A 63 8.12 -1.52 -0.43
CA ALA A 63 9.25 -0.64 -0.12
C ALA A 63 10.60 -1.38 -0.09
N VAL A 64 10.86 -2.25 -1.05
CA VAL A 64 12.13 -2.99 -1.16
C VAL A 64 13.31 -2.04 -1.23
N GLY A 65 14.25 -2.20 -0.32
CA GLY A 65 15.44 -1.35 -0.22
C GLY A 65 15.28 -0.11 0.66
N ILE A 66 14.18 -0.02 1.43
CA ILE A 66 14.07 0.94 2.53
C ILE A 66 14.77 0.38 3.78
N GLY A 67 15.35 1.25 4.60
CA GLY A 67 16.05 0.84 5.83
C GLY A 67 17.43 0.19 5.57
N ASN A 68 17.80 -0.81 6.39
CA ASN A 68 19.15 -1.39 6.40
C ASN A 68 19.39 -2.53 5.42
N LEU A 69 18.32 -3.11 4.85
CA LEU A 69 18.47 -4.20 3.90
C LEU A 69 18.64 -3.64 2.49
N SER A 70 19.71 -4.05 1.81
CA SER A 70 19.82 -3.72 0.41
C SER A 70 18.74 -4.44 -0.40
N ALA A 71 18.30 -3.82 -1.48
CA ALA A 71 17.33 -4.44 -2.37
C ALA A 71 17.84 -5.78 -2.91
N GLU A 72 19.13 -5.91 -3.21
CA GLU A 72 19.76 -7.16 -3.63
C GLU A 72 19.59 -8.28 -2.61
N THR A 73 19.76 -7.96 -1.32
CA THR A 73 19.56 -8.94 -0.24
C THR A 73 18.11 -9.40 -0.18
N VAL A 74 17.16 -8.49 -0.30
CA VAL A 74 15.72 -8.82 -0.32
C VAL A 74 15.39 -9.72 -1.51
N TYR A 75 15.80 -9.34 -2.73
CA TYR A 75 15.61 -10.15 -3.93
C TYR A 75 16.22 -11.55 -3.80
N ARG A 76 17.46 -11.62 -3.32
CA ARG A 76 18.16 -12.89 -3.09
C ARG A 76 17.40 -13.76 -2.09
N THR A 77 16.91 -13.18 -0.99
CA THR A 77 16.15 -13.92 0.02
C THR A 77 14.90 -14.56 -0.55
N TYR A 78 14.07 -13.78 -1.24
CA TYR A 78 12.84 -14.33 -1.83
C TYR A 78 13.12 -15.40 -2.88
N ASN A 79 14.11 -15.20 -3.76
CA ASN A 79 14.46 -16.19 -4.76
C ASN A 79 15.02 -17.48 -4.14
N GLN A 80 15.90 -17.39 -3.12
CA GLN A 80 16.41 -18.59 -2.43
C GLN A 80 15.31 -19.36 -1.71
N LEU A 81 14.36 -18.67 -1.06
CA LEU A 81 13.20 -19.33 -0.44
C LEU A 81 12.29 -19.98 -1.49
N TYR A 82 12.14 -19.38 -2.65
CA TYR A 82 11.43 -19.98 -3.77
C TYR A 82 12.14 -21.24 -4.29
N GLU A 83 13.44 -21.15 -4.57
CA GLU A 83 14.27 -22.26 -5.08
C GLU A 83 14.32 -23.45 -4.11
N SER A 84 14.32 -23.19 -2.80
CA SER A 84 14.25 -24.25 -1.77
C SER A 84 12.85 -24.80 -1.53
N GLY A 85 11.81 -24.22 -2.19
CA GLY A 85 10.41 -24.62 -2.00
C GLY A 85 9.79 -24.16 -0.68
N GLU A 86 10.44 -23.24 0.04
CA GLU A 86 10.04 -22.74 1.35
C GLU A 86 9.19 -21.47 1.29
N LEU A 87 9.11 -20.82 0.11
CA LEU A 87 8.28 -19.63 -0.08
C LEU A 87 6.81 -20.03 -0.26
N ASN A 88 6.03 -19.88 0.79
CA ASN A 88 4.61 -20.23 0.83
C ASN A 88 3.66 -19.08 0.50
N MET A 89 4.12 -18.08 -0.21
CA MET A 89 3.34 -16.91 -0.65
C MET A 89 3.95 -16.35 -1.93
N ARG A 90 3.12 -15.82 -2.82
CA ARG A 90 3.62 -15.08 -3.98
C ARG A 90 3.90 -13.64 -3.57
N VAL A 91 5.02 -13.11 -4.01
CA VAL A 91 5.43 -11.73 -3.66
C VAL A 91 5.60 -10.89 -4.92
N TYR A 92 5.15 -9.66 -4.82
CA TYR A 92 5.26 -8.65 -5.85
C TYR A 92 6.09 -7.48 -5.28
N LEU A 93 7.31 -7.30 -5.80
CA LEU A 93 8.32 -6.44 -5.19
C LEU A 93 8.34 -5.06 -5.84
N ALA A 94 7.97 -4.02 -5.09
CA ALA A 94 8.14 -2.63 -5.51
C ALA A 94 9.39 -2.04 -4.86
N THR A 95 10.36 -1.71 -5.68
CA THR A 95 11.68 -1.28 -5.21
C THR A 95 11.76 0.23 -5.14
N MET A 96 12.29 0.74 -4.03
CA MET A 96 12.56 2.17 -3.86
C MET A 96 13.37 2.71 -5.04
N GLU A 97 13.06 3.91 -5.47
CA GLU A 97 13.56 4.50 -6.72
C GLU A 97 15.09 4.52 -6.80
N GLN A 98 15.79 4.89 -5.74
CA GLN A 98 17.24 4.93 -5.72
C GLN A 98 17.89 3.54 -5.80
N PRO A 99 17.48 2.52 -5.02
CA PRO A 99 17.89 1.14 -5.23
C PRO A 99 17.54 0.63 -6.64
N PHE A 100 16.36 0.95 -7.16
CA PHE A 100 15.94 0.53 -8.50
C PHE A 100 16.90 1.03 -9.58
N ARG A 101 17.29 2.31 -9.55
CA ARG A 101 18.28 2.88 -10.49
C ARG A 101 19.64 2.17 -10.44
N ARG A 102 20.07 1.73 -9.26
CA ARG A 102 21.34 0.97 -9.12
C ARG A 102 21.22 -0.45 -9.63
N LEU A 103 20.06 -1.08 -9.50
CA LEU A 103 19.85 -2.46 -9.93
C LEU A 103 19.51 -2.60 -11.40
N GLU A 104 18.85 -1.61 -12.01
CA GLU A 104 18.42 -1.69 -13.42
C GLU A 104 19.57 -2.04 -14.39
N PRO A 105 20.77 -1.42 -14.29
CA PRO A 105 21.89 -1.77 -15.19
C PRO A 105 22.49 -3.17 -14.97
N THR A 106 22.18 -3.83 -13.87
CA THR A 106 22.71 -5.18 -13.57
C THR A 106 21.97 -6.30 -14.29
N GLY A 107 20.81 -6.01 -14.88
CA GLY A 107 19.92 -7.00 -15.47
C GLY A 107 19.10 -7.79 -14.44
N LEU A 108 19.27 -7.56 -13.15
CA LEU A 108 18.50 -8.26 -12.09
C LEU A 108 16.99 -8.04 -12.20
N LEU A 109 16.60 -6.88 -12.75
CA LEU A 109 15.20 -6.49 -12.92
C LEU A 109 14.69 -6.69 -14.35
N ASP A 110 15.43 -7.47 -15.17
CA ASP A 110 15.01 -7.78 -16.52
C ASP A 110 13.93 -8.87 -16.50
N GLY A 111 12.79 -8.55 -17.12
CA GLY A 111 11.64 -9.41 -17.14
C GLY A 111 10.76 -9.32 -15.86
N PRO A 112 9.66 -10.07 -15.85
CA PRO A 112 8.65 -9.99 -14.77
C PRO A 112 9.01 -10.85 -13.55
N GLY A 113 10.15 -11.54 -13.51
CA GLY A 113 10.42 -12.59 -12.53
C GLY A 113 9.66 -13.89 -12.86
N ASN A 114 9.38 -14.67 -11.82
CA ASN A 114 8.57 -15.89 -11.93
C ASN A 114 7.19 -15.69 -11.28
N ARG A 115 6.32 -16.73 -11.27
CA ARG A 115 4.99 -16.63 -10.67
C ARG A 115 4.97 -16.53 -9.14
N PHE A 116 6.11 -16.73 -8.46
CA PHE A 116 6.22 -16.55 -7.01
C PHE A 116 6.92 -15.26 -6.62
N VAL A 117 7.98 -14.88 -7.33
CA VAL A 117 8.74 -13.65 -7.06
C VAL A 117 8.68 -12.79 -8.31
N GLN A 118 7.84 -11.77 -8.27
CA GLN A 118 7.66 -10.84 -9.39
C GLN A 118 8.36 -9.50 -9.10
N TYR A 119 9.05 -9.01 -10.08
CA TYR A 119 9.68 -7.68 -10.05
C TYR A 119 8.73 -6.68 -10.68
N SER A 120 8.46 -5.57 -9.99
CA SER A 120 7.30 -4.83 -10.40
C SER A 120 7.53 -3.34 -10.61
N ALA A 121 7.23 -2.61 -9.57
CA ALA A 121 7.08 -1.18 -9.64
C ALA A 121 8.30 -0.45 -9.07
N VAL A 122 8.51 0.76 -9.56
CA VAL A 122 9.39 1.73 -8.92
C VAL A 122 8.62 2.42 -7.81
N LYS A 123 9.07 2.29 -6.56
CA LYS A 123 8.46 2.88 -5.37
C LYS A 123 9.08 4.24 -5.06
N THR A 124 8.22 5.20 -4.75
CA THR A 124 8.62 6.52 -4.26
C THR A 124 7.55 7.13 -3.34
N LEU A 125 7.86 8.26 -2.71
CA LEU A 125 6.99 8.95 -1.77
C LEU A 125 6.83 10.41 -2.21
N ALA A 126 5.58 10.89 -2.29
CA ALA A 126 5.27 12.27 -2.66
C ALA A 126 4.99 13.17 -1.45
N ASP A 127 4.59 12.60 -0.34
CA ASP A 127 4.41 13.30 0.95
C ASP A 127 4.61 12.33 2.12
N GLY A 128 4.31 12.77 3.32
CA GLY A 128 4.32 11.96 4.53
C GLY A 128 2.92 11.50 4.96
N SER A 129 2.67 11.41 6.27
CA SER A 129 1.41 10.91 6.82
C SER A 129 0.61 11.99 7.56
N ILE A 130 -0.73 11.82 7.60
CA ILE A 130 -1.63 12.76 8.29
C ILE A 130 -1.31 12.79 9.78
N GLN A 131 -1.14 11.62 10.41
CA GLN A 131 -0.88 11.50 11.84
C GLN A 131 0.51 11.98 12.26
N ALA A 132 1.46 12.06 11.36
CA ALA A 132 2.77 12.67 11.61
C ALA A 132 2.78 14.20 11.35
N GLY A 133 1.71 14.76 10.81
CA GLY A 133 1.65 16.17 10.46
C GLY A 133 2.48 16.52 9.20
N THR A 134 2.76 15.55 8.34
CA THR A 134 3.66 15.68 7.18
C THR A 134 2.98 15.42 5.84
N ALA A 135 1.69 15.02 5.82
CA ALA A 135 0.92 14.91 4.59
C ALA A 135 0.68 16.29 3.96
N ALA A 136 0.73 16.36 2.63
CA ALA A 136 0.57 17.60 1.86
C ALA A 136 -0.90 18.05 1.85
N ILE A 137 -1.26 18.91 2.81
CA ILE A 137 -2.60 19.46 2.99
C ILE A 137 -2.54 20.99 2.81
N PRO A 138 -2.80 21.52 1.61
CA PRO A 138 -2.67 22.97 1.32
C PRO A 138 -3.56 23.87 2.19
N GLU A 139 -4.73 23.36 2.61
CA GLU A 139 -5.64 24.08 3.51
C GLU A 139 -5.16 24.12 4.96
N GLY A 140 -4.14 23.34 5.30
CA GLY A 140 -3.61 23.18 6.66
C GLY A 140 -4.36 22.14 7.49
N TYR A 141 -3.74 21.76 8.59
CA TYR A 141 -4.34 20.82 9.55
C TYR A 141 -5.45 21.46 10.38
N PHE A 142 -6.39 20.67 10.89
CA PHE A 142 -7.52 21.17 11.68
C PHE A 142 -7.06 21.74 13.02
N PHE A 143 -6.11 21.06 13.69
CA PHE A 143 -5.56 21.52 14.97
C PHE A 143 -4.62 22.74 14.82
N ASP A 144 -4.02 22.92 13.66
CA ASP A 144 -3.17 24.06 13.32
C ASP A 144 -3.28 24.40 11.83
N PRO A 145 -4.16 25.34 11.43
CA PRO A 145 -4.32 25.72 10.03
C PRO A 145 -3.08 26.36 9.38
N SER A 146 -2.08 26.76 10.19
CA SER A 146 -0.80 27.27 9.67
C SER A 146 0.18 26.17 9.28
N LEU A 147 -0.01 24.95 9.81
CA LEU A 147 0.77 23.78 9.46
C LEU A 147 0.31 23.27 8.08
N ARG A 148 1.10 23.58 7.05
CA ARG A 148 0.82 23.27 5.63
C ARG A 148 2.03 22.62 4.99
N PRO A 149 2.35 21.37 5.32
CA PRO A 149 3.44 20.65 4.67
C PRO A 149 3.20 20.61 3.16
N GLY A 150 4.28 20.80 2.40
CA GLY A 150 4.25 20.66 0.95
C GLY A 150 4.47 19.21 0.52
N ILE A 151 4.46 19.02 -0.79
CA ILE A 151 4.91 17.76 -1.41
C ILE A 151 6.44 17.66 -1.32
N ILE A 152 6.96 16.44 -1.37
CA ILE A 152 8.39 16.20 -1.57
C ILE A 152 8.73 16.58 -3.02
N GLY A 153 9.62 17.55 -3.22
CA GLY A 153 9.95 18.07 -4.55
C GLY A 153 8.92 19.08 -5.10
N THR A 154 8.98 19.32 -6.40
CA THR A 154 8.11 20.27 -7.13
C THR A 154 7.26 19.53 -8.18
N GLN A 155 6.26 20.21 -8.77
CA GLN A 155 5.50 19.64 -9.89
C GLN A 155 6.43 19.25 -11.06
N ASP A 156 7.40 20.11 -11.41
CA ASP A 156 8.34 19.84 -12.51
C ASP A 156 9.20 18.60 -12.23
N TYR A 157 9.65 18.43 -10.97
CA TYR A 157 10.36 17.22 -10.55
C TYR A 157 9.50 15.98 -10.78
N TRP A 158 8.22 16.01 -10.38
CA TRP A 158 7.31 14.88 -10.54
C TRP A 158 6.97 14.61 -12.01
N ASP A 159 6.78 15.65 -12.82
CA ASP A 159 6.54 15.51 -14.26
C ASP A 159 7.69 14.75 -14.94
N GLU A 160 8.94 15.13 -14.65
CA GLU A 160 10.10 14.48 -15.24
C GLU A 160 10.36 13.07 -14.66
N MET A 161 10.18 12.87 -13.35
CA MET A 161 10.36 11.58 -12.70
C MET A 161 9.32 10.57 -13.17
N VAL A 162 8.05 10.95 -13.21
CA VAL A 162 6.97 10.09 -13.70
C VAL A 162 7.18 9.78 -15.18
N TYR A 163 7.50 10.79 -16.01
CA TYR A 163 7.78 10.58 -17.43
C TYR A 163 8.98 9.68 -17.65
N HIS A 164 10.05 9.82 -16.87
CA HIS A 164 11.25 8.99 -16.95
C HIS A 164 10.94 7.50 -16.86
N TRP A 165 10.17 7.08 -15.85
CA TRP A 165 9.82 5.68 -15.65
C TRP A 165 8.68 5.22 -16.55
N HIS A 166 7.69 6.08 -16.76
CA HIS A 166 6.56 5.81 -17.64
C HIS A 166 7.04 5.49 -19.08
N SER A 167 7.89 6.33 -19.65
CA SER A 167 8.40 6.13 -21.02
C SER A 167 9.27 4.88 -21.20
N ARG A 168 9.84 4.36 -20.09
CA ARG A 168 10.59 3.10 -20.06
C ARG A 168 9.74 1.86 -19.83
N GLY A 169 8.43 1.99 -19.82
CA GLY A 169 7.52 0.88 -19.60
C GLY A 169 7.37 0.45 -18.14
N ARG A 170 7.99 1.15 -17.18
CA ARG A 170 7.91 0.80 -15.77
C ARG A 170 6.59 1.25 -15.16
N GLN A 171 6.07 0.46 -14.21
CA GLN A 171 4.98 0.86 -13.35
C GLN A 171 5.55 1.67 -12.17
N LEU A 172 4.81 2.66 -11.71
CA LEU A 172 5.13 3.43 -10.52
C LEU A 172 4.20 3.03 -9.38
N SER A 173 4.73 3.02 -8.16
CA SER A 173 3.98 2.83 -6.91
C SER A 173 4.31 4.01 -5.99
N ILE A 174 3.42 5.01 -5.92
CA ILE A 174 3.72 6.30 -5.31
C ILE A 174 2.87 6.48 -4.05
N HIS A 175 3.53 6.71 -2.92
CA HIS A 175 2.88 7.04 -1.65
C HIS A 175 2.32 8.46 -1.71
N CYS A 176 1.02 8.62 -1.49
CA CYS A 176 0.34 9.92 -1.40
C CYS A 176 -0.81 9.84 -0.39
N ASN A 177 -0.73 10.62 0.67
CA ASN A 177 -1.80 10.74 1.67
C ASN A 177 -2.62 12.02 1.51
N GLY A 178 -1.93 13.17 1.41
CA GLY A 178 -2.55 14.48 1.32
C GLY A 178 -3.12 14.79 -0.06
N VAL A 179 -4.13 15.64 -0.08
CA VAL A 179 -4.79 16.09 -1.31
C VAL A 179 -3.81 16.74 -2.30
N GLY A 180 -2.81 17.47 -1.79
CA GLY A 180 -1.79 18.12 -2.63
C GLY A 180 -0.87 17.13 -3.34
N ALA A 181 -0.44 16.07 -2.65
CA ALA A 181 0.38 15.01 -3.25
C ALA A 181 -0.41 14.23 -4.31
N ILE A 182 -1.67 13.87 -4.01
CA ILE A 182 -2.56 13.15 -4.94
C ILE A 182 -2.76 13.97 -6.22
N GLU A 183 -3.07 15.27 -6.10
CA GLU A 183 -3.24 16.18 -7.23
C GLU A 183 -1.98 16.26 -8.11
N THR A 184 -0.82 16.44 -7.46
CA THR A 184 0.47 16.52 -8.16
C THR A 184 0.78 15.27 -8.96
N ILE A 185 0.57 14.08 -8.37
CA ILE A 185 0.89 12.82 -9.03
C ILE A 185 -0.09 12.50 -10.15
N ILE A 186 -1.39 12.74 -9.97
CA ILE A 186 -2.36 12.57 -11.06
C ILE A 186 -1.98 13.46 -12.23
N THR A 187 -1.67 14.74 -11.98
CA THR A 187 -1.25 15.69 -13.01
C THR A 187 0.02 15.23 -13.75
N ALA A 188 1.02 14.73 -13.02
CA ALA A 188 2.25 14.21 -13.61
C ALA A 188 2.00 12.97 -14.51
N VAL A 189 1.11 12.06 -14.09
CA VAL A 189 0.73 10.90 -14.90
C VAL A 189 -0.06 11.31 -16.14
N GLU A 190 -0.99 12.23 -16.04
CA GLU A 190 -1.73 12.77 -17.18
C GLU A 190 -0.79 13.38 -18.22
N ARG A 191 0.18 14.18 -17.78
CA ARG A 191 1.21 14.78 -18.65
C ARG A 191 2.12 13.72 -19.27
N ALA A 192 2.50 12.69 -18.53
CA ALA A 192 3.27 11.57 -19.06
C ALA A 192 2.48 10.77 -20.09
N GLN A 193 1.20 10.51 -19.85
CA GLN A 193 0.30 9.86 -20.81
C GLN A 193 0.10 10.69 -22.08
N ALA A 194 0.01 12.01 -21.97
CA ALA A 194 -0.09 12.89 -23.13
C ALA A 194 1.20 12.86 -24.01
N ARG A 195 2.39 12.76 -23.37
CA ARG A 195 3.69 12.70 -24.06
C ARG A 195 4.00 11.32 -24.63
N CYS A 196 3.60 10.25 -23.94
CA CYS A 196 3.89 8.85 -24.30
C CYS A 196 2.69 7.97 -23.91
N PRO A 197 1.67 7.83 -24.76
CA PRO A 197 0.46 7.08 -24.42
C PRO A 197 0.73 5.60 -24.14
N ARG A 198 0.31 5.11 -22.97
CA ARG A 198 0.37 3.70 -22.58
C ARG A 198 -1.00 3.24 -22.09
N LYS A 199 -1.63 2.32 -22.81
CA LYS A 199 -2.99 1.85 -22.51
C LYS A 199 -3.11 1.12 -21.16
N ASP A 200 -2.02 0.52 -20.69
CA ASP A 200 -2.01 -0.38 -19.53
C ASP A 200 -0.83 -0.10 -18.60
N ALA A 201 -0.60 1.18 -18.28
CA ALA A 201 0.50 1.60 -17.40
C ALA A 201 0.23 1.23 -15.93
N ARG A 202 -1.03 1.35 -15.49
CA ARG A 202 -1.53 1.03 -14.13
C ARG A 202 -0.62 1.55 -13.03
N HIS A 203 -0.22 2.84 -13.10
CA HIS A 203 0.49 3.45 -12.00
C HIS A 203 -0.35 3.42 -10.72
N LEU A 204 0.30 3.22 -9.58
CA LEU A 204 -0.37 3.04 -8.30
C LEU A 204 -0.21 4.30 -7.44
N ILE A 205 -1.30 4.75 -6.84
CA ILE A 205 -1.28 5.72 -5.74
C ILE A 205 -1.59 4.95 -4.45
N ILE A 206 -0.56 4.86 -3.59
CA ILE A 206 -0.65 4.13 -2.32
C ILE A 206 -1.17 5.06 -1.23
N HIS A 207 -2.02 4.56 -0.38
CA HIS A 207 -2.91 5.20 0.59
C HIS A 207 -4.02 6.02 -0.08
N CYS A 208 -3.70 6.97 -0.93
CA CYS A 208 -4.69 7.77 -1.65
C CYS A 208 -5.78 8.36 -0.71
N GLN A 209 -5.36 8.65 0.55
CA GLN A 209 -6.24 8.77 1.70
C GLN A 209 -7.21 9.94 1.57
N MET A 210 -6.74 11.10 1.10
CA MET A 210 -7.55 12.32 0.95
C MET A 210 -8.03 12.57 -0.49
N ALA A 211 -8.15 11.53 -1.33
CA ALA A 211 -8.64 11.72 -2.69
C ALA A 211 -10.09 12.25 -2.71
N THR A 212 -10.35 13.14 -3.65
CA THR A 212 -11.68 13.69 -3.93
C THR A 212 -12.38 12.89 -5.02
N ASP A 213 -13.69 13.11 -5.24
CA ASP A 213 -14.43 12.50 -6.35
C ASP A 213 -13.83 12.89 -7.71
N GLU A 214 -13.33 14.11 -7.83
CA GLU A 214 -12.62 14.57 -9.04
C GLU A 214 -11.31 13.80 -9.24
N HIS A 215 -10.53 13.56 -8.17
CA HIS A 215 -9.34 12.72 -8.25
C HIS A 215 -9.68 11.29 -8.70
N VAL A 216 -10.76 10.71 -8.17
CA VAL A 216 -11.24 9.37 -8.55
C VAL A 216 -11.58 9.32 -10.04
N ARG A 217 -12.29 10.33 -10.57
CA ARG A 217 -12.59 10.43 -12.00
C ARG A 217 -11.32 10.50 -12.85
N ARG A 218 -10.41 11.41 -12.52
CA ARG A 218 -9.14 11.59 -13.25
C ARG A 218 -8.24 10.36 -13.18
N MET A 219 -8.14 9.70 -12.02
CA MET A 219 -7.41 8.44 -11.90
C MET A 219 -7.94 7.37 -12.85
N LYS A 220 -9.27 7.24 -12.96
CA LYS A 220 -9.89 6.30 -13.91
C LYS A 220 -9.51 6.62 -15.36
N GLU A 221 -9.57 7.89 -15.76
CA GLU A 221 -9.25 8.35 -17.11
C GLU A 221 -7.75 8.17 -17.44
N ALA A 222 -6.86 8.42 -16.46
CA ALA A 222 -5.42 8.27 -16.61
C ALA A 222 -4.92 6.82 -16.45
N GLY A 223 -5.79 5.86 -16.08
CA GLY A 223 -5.42 4.47 -15.82
C GLY A 223 -4.60 4.27 -14.55
N ILE A 224 -4.83 5.11 -13.54
CA ILE A 224 -4.19 5.02 -12.20
C ILE A 224 -5.08 4.15 -11.30
N LEU A 225 -4.45 3.28 -10.50
CA LEU A 225 -5.13 2.41 -9.54
C LEU A 225 -4.81 2.85 -8.11
N PRO A 226 -5.80 3.26 -7.30
CA PRO A 226 -5.58 3.60 -5.90
C PRO A 226 -5.57 2.37 -5.00
N SER A 227 -4.66 2.34 -4.03
CA SER A 227 -4.65 1.36 -2.95
C SER A 227 -4.96 2.07 -1.64
N PHE A 228 -6.12 1.82 -1.03
CA PHE A 228 -6.51 2.44 0.23
C PHE A 228 -6.01 1.64 1.43
N TYR A 229 -5.65 2.33 2.51
CA TYR A 229 -5.29 1.65 3.74
C TYR A 229 -6.55 1.25 4.50
N GLY A 230 -6.90 -0.02 4.43
CA GLY A 230 -8.17 -0.54 4.94
C GLY A 230 -8.46 -0.31 6.42
N LEU A 231 -7.44 0.03 7.23
CA LEU A 231 -7.56 0.25 8.67
C LEU A 231 -7.42 1.71 9.11
N HIS A 232 -7.27 2.69 8.20
CA HIS A 232 -7.19 4.11 8.57
C HIS A 232 -8.39 4.55 9.40
N VAL A 233 -9.58 4.27 8.90
CA VAL A 233 -10.82 4.65 9.59
C VAL A 233 -10.94 3.98 10.95
N TRP A 234 -10.63 2.67 11.02
CA TRP A 234 -10.68 1.95 12.29
C TRP A 234 -9.71 2.51 13.31
N ASN A 235 -8.43 2.60 12.97
CA ASN A 235 -7.38 2.87 13.95
C ASN A 235 -7.19 4.37 14.27
N TRP A 236 -7.33 5.22 13.26
CA TRP A 236 -7.08 6.66 13.41
C TRP A 236 -8.31 7.54 13.15
N GLY A 237 -9.45 6.98 12.76
CA GLY A 237 -10.62 7.74 12.34
C GLY A 237 -11.08 8.77 13.35
N ASP A 238 -11.11 8.43 14.64
CA ASP A 238 -11.49 9.38 15.71
C ASP A 238 -10.49 10.54 15.79
N ARG A 239 -9.18 10.27 15.72
CA ARG A 239 -8.14 11.32 15.73
C ARG A 239 -8.17 12.15 14.45
N HIS A 240 -8.40 11.52 13.28
CA HIS A 240 -8.54 12.25 12.03
C HIS A 240 -9.72 13.24 12.11
N ARG A 241 -10.85 12.81 12.65
CA ARG A 241 -12.02 13.66 12.84
C ARG A 241 -11.78 14.79 13.85
N ASP A 242 -11.22 14.47 15.01
CA ASP A 242 -11.22 15.36 16.15
C ASP A 242 -9.97 16.26 16.22
N ILE A 243 -8.86 15.84 15.61
CA ILE A 243 -7.56 16.51 15.73
C ILE A 243 -7.01 16.95 14.36
N PHE A 244 -6.83 16.02 13.41
CA PHE A 244 -5.99 16.31 12.25
C PHE A 244 -6.73 17.00 11.09
N LEU A 245 -7.97 16.57 10.78
CA LEU A 245 -8.69 16.98 9.58
C LEU A 245 -9.98 17.72 9.83
N GLY A 246 -10.59 17.52 11.01
CA GLY A 246 -11.97 17.93 11.28
C GLY A 246 -12.99 16.99 10.65
N PRO A 247 -14.28 17.10 11.05
CA PRO A 247 -15.32 16.14 10.69
C PRO A 247 -15.55 16.01 9.17
N ASP A 248 -15.58 17.12 8.45
CA ASP A 248 -15.95 17.12 7.03
C ASP A 248 -14.89 16.45 6.16
N ARG A 249 -13.60 16.74 6.39
CA ARG A 249 -12.50 16.13 5.63
C ARG A 249 -12.31 14.67 6.03
N ALA A 250 -12.41 14.36 7.31
CA ALA A 250 -12.29 13.00 7.82
C ALA A 250 -13.40 12.07 7.30
N ALA A 251 -14.61 12.57 7.09
CA ALA A 251 -15.71 11.78 6.52
C ALA A 251 -15.42 11.24 5.11
N ARG A 252 -14.55 11.89 4.36
CA ARG A 252 -14.21 11.50 2.97
C ARG A 252 -12.94 10.65 2.84
N LEU A 253 -12.26 10.34 3.94
CA LEU A 253 -11.03 9.55 3.89
C LEU A 253 -11.23 8.17 3.25
N ASP A 254 -10.20 7.69 2.56
CA ASP A 254 -10.20 6.38 1.90
C ASP A 254 -11.50 6.19 1.08
N PRO A 255 -11.69 6.92 -0.04
CA PRO A 255 -12.98 7.08 -0.71
C PRO A 255 -13.34 5.85 -1.56
N ALA A 256 -13.43 4.68 -0.92
CA ALA A 256 -13.76 3.41 -1.56
C ALA A 256 -15.17 3.43 -2.18
N GLY A 257 -16.15 4.06 -1.53
CA GLY A 257 -17.50 4.23 -2.08
C GLY A 257 -17.50 5.06 -3.37
N SER A 258 -16.69 6.12 -3.42
CA SER A 258 -16.52 6.92 -4.64
C SER A 258 -15.86 6.12 -5.76
N ALA A 259 -14.85 5.31 -5.45
CA ALA A 259 -14.20 4.43 -6.43
C ALA A 259 -15.19 3.40 -7.01
N VAL A 260 -16.01 2.76 -6.16
CA VAL A 260 -17.07 1.85 -6.60
C VAL A 260 -18.07 2.56 -7.52
N ARG A 261 -18.60 3.71 -7.13
CA ARG A 261 -19.55 4.48 -7.96
C ARG A 261 -18.95 4.90 -9.30
N ALA A 262 -17.68 5.21 -9.34
CA ALA A 262 -16.97 5.54 -10.58
C ALA A 262 -16.61 4.30 -11.41
N GLY A 263 -16.71 3.08 -10.87
CA GLY A 263 -16.22 1.86 -11.50
C GLY A 263 -14.70 1.88 -11.67
N LEU A 264 -13.97 2.43 -10.70
CA LEU A 264 -12.51 2.42 -10.61
C LEU A 264 -12.09 1.27 -9.69
N PRO A 265 -11.37 0.25 -10.20
CA PRO A 265 -10.81 -0.79 -9.34
C PRO A 265 -9.80 -0.20 -8.35
N PHE A 266 -9.83 -0.73 -7.12
CA PHE A 266 -8.91 -0.35 -6.06
C PHE A 266 -8.49 -1.57 -5.24
N SER A 267 -7.41 -1.48 -4.49
CA SER A 267 -7.05 -2.50 -3.50
C SER A 267 -7.13 -1.95 -2.08
N LEU A 268 -7.18 -2.88 -1.12
CA LEU A 268 -7.03 -2.58 0.30
C LEU A 268 -5.70 -3.15 0.78
N HIS A 269 -4.99 -2.41 1.65
CA HIS A 269 -3.73 -2.86 2.25
C HIS A 269 -3.69 -2.56 3.75
N ALA A 270 -2.72 -3.12 4.46
CA ALA A 270 -2.56 -2.94 5.91
C ALA A 270 -1.28 -2.20 6.31
N ASP A 271 -0.37 -1.97 5.36
CA ASP A 271 0.88 -1.22 5.58
C ASP A 271 1.73 -1.76 6.75
N THR A 272 1.82 -3.08 6.84
CA THR A 272 2.63 -3.74 7.89
C THR A 272 4.10 -3.29 7.78
N PRO A 273 4.78 -2.89 8.86
CA PRO A 273 4.43 -3.14 10.28
C PRO A 273 3.66 -2.02 11.00
N VAL A 274 3.11 -1.03 10.28
CA VAL A 274 2.32 0.06 10.90
C VAL A 274 1.16 -0.52 11.72
N LEU A 275 0.42 -1.47 11.14
CA LEU A 275 -0.47 -2.37 11.87
C LEU A 275 -0.24 -3.81 11.39
N PRO A 276 -0.55 -4.82 12.24
CA PRO A 276 -0.57 -6.21 11.80
C PRO A 276 -1.57 -6.43 10.66
N GLN A 277 -1.38 -7.48 9.88
CA GLN A 277 -2.39 -7.91 8.90
C GLN A 277 -3.66 -8.36 9.62
N MET A 278 -4.76 -7.72 9.31
CA MET A 278 -6.09 -8.03 9.87
C MET A 278 -7.13 -7.92 8.76
N THR A 279 -7.10 -8.90 7.84
CA THR A 279 -7.91 -8.88 6.60
C THR A 279 -9.39 -8.67 6.88
N MET A 280 -9.96 -9.46 7.79
CA MET A 280 -11.40 -9.38 8.07
C MET A 280 -11.80 -8.11 8.82
N LEU A 281 -10.89 -7.54 9.63
CA LEU A 281 -11.12 -6.21 10.23
C LEU A 281 -11.05 -5.11 9.17
N SER A 282 -10.16 -5.22 8.19
CA SER A 282 -10.09 -4.28 7.06
C SER A 282 -11.34 -4.32 6.19
N ILE A 283 -11.83 -5.52 5.85
CA ILE A 283 -13.11 -5.72 5.15
C ILE A 283 -14.26 -5.14 5.98
N HIS A 284 -14.32 -5.45 7.30
CA HIS A 284 -15.31 -4.87 8.19
C HIS A 284 -15.28 -3.35 8.19
N THR A 285 -14.09 -2.76 8.25
CA THR A 285 -13.91 -1.30 8.24
C THR A 285 -14.43 -0.67 6.94
N ALA A 286 -14.11 -1.26 5.79
CA ALA A 286 -14.59 -0.77 4.49
C ALA A 286 -16.12 -0.87 4.35
N VAL A 287 -16.72 -1.93 4.90
CA VAL A 287 -18.18 -2.16 4.84
C VAL A 287 -18.93 -1.30 5.86
N ASN A 288 -18.43 -1.15 7.08
CA ASN A 288 -19.15 -0.48 8.17
C ASN A 288 -18.71 0.96 8.40
N ARG A 289 -17.48 1.31 8.06
CA ARG A 289 -16.87 2.63 8.34
C ARG A 289 -16.84 2.96 9.84
N GLU A 290 -16.73 1.93 10.67
CA GLU A 290 -16.70 2.03 12.12
C GLU A 290 -15.28 2.35 12.60
N THR A 291 -15.12 3.33 13.49
CA THR A 291 -13.86 3.63 14.17
C THR A 291 -13.69 2.71 15.39
N LYS A 292 -12.48 2.65 15.94
CA LYS A 292 -12.20 1.91 17.18
C LYS A 292 -13.01 2.44 18.38
N GLY A 293 -13.36 3.72 18.36
CA GLY A 293 -14.26 4.35 19.36
C GLY A 293 -15.75 4.10 19.11
N GLY A 294 -16.12 3.37 18.04
CA GLY A 294 -17.51 3.03 17.74
C GLY A 294 -18.27 4.08 16.92
N ALA A 295 -17.60 5.16 16.50
CA ALA A 295 -18.22 6.15 15.61
C ALA A 295 -18.24 5.64 14.16
N VAL A 296 -19.27 6.04 13.40
CA VAL A 296 -19.31 5.82 11.95
C VAL A 296 -18.75 7.04 11.23
N LEU A 297 -17.68 6.86 10.47
CA LEU A 297 -17.01 7.94 9.77
C LEU A 297 -17.24 7.87 8.26
N GLY A 298 -18.00 8.84 7.72
CA GLY A 298 -18.29 8.92 6.28
C GLY A 298 -19.07 7.72 5.74
N PRO A 299 -20.34 7.53 6.17
CA PRO A 299 -21.14 6.37 5.75
C PRO A 299 -21.34 6.25 4.24
N ASP A 300 -21.25 7.36 3.50
CA ASP A 300 -21.35 7.39 2.03
C ASP A 300 -20.16 6.70 1.33
N GLN A 301 -19.09 6.44 2.08
CA GLN A 301 -17.91 5.71 1.58
C GLN A 301 -17.96 4.21 1.92
N ARG A 302 -19.06 3.71 2.46
CA ARG A 302 -19.28 2.26 2.63
C ARG A 302 -19.33 1.55 1.29
N ILE A 303 -18.80 0.33 1.27
CA ILE A 303 -18.90 -0.57 0.12
C ILE A 303 -19.56 -1.89 0.52
N SER A 304 -20.00 -2.66 -0.44
CA SER A 304 -20.51 -4.00 -0.17
C SER A 304 -19.39 -4.96 0.24
N THR A 305 -19.75 -6.03 0.96
CA THR A 305 -18.79 -7.10 1.31
C THR A 305 -18.14 -7.67 0.04
N LEU A 306 -18.89 -7.85 -1.04
CA LEU A 306 -18.36 -8.34 -2.32
C LEU A 306 -17.29 -7.40 -2.91
N GLU A 307 -17.52 -6.08 -2.89
CA GLU A 307 -16.52 -5.12 -3.37
C GLU A 307 -15.26 -5.13 -2.48
N ALA A 308 -15.41 -5.27 -1.17
CA ALA A 308 -14.27 -5.39 -0.27
C ALA A 308 -13.46 -6.70 -0.51
N VAL A 309 -14.14 -7.81 -0.80
CA VAL A 309 -13.48 -9.08 -1.20
C VAL A 309 -12.77 -8.92 -2.55
N ARG A 310 -13.39 -8.26 -3.53
CA ARG A 310 -12.76 -7.95 -4.82
C ARG A 310 -11.48 -7.13 -4.65
N ALA A 311 -11.47 -6.18 -3.73
CA ALA A 311 -10.30 -5.35 -3.44
C ALA A 311 -9.09 -6.14 -2.92
N TYR A 312 -9.33 -7.29 -2.30
CA TYR A 312 -8.29 -8.26 -1.87
C TYR A 312 -8.01 -9.37 -2.88
N THR A 313 -8.80 -9.52 -3.92
CA THR A 313 -8.71 -10.64 -4.87
C THR A 313 -8.56 -10.18 -6.31
N SER A 314 -9.66 -10.10 -7.06
CA SER A 314 -9.64 -9.79 -8.50
C SER A 314 -9.09 -8.39 -8.81
N TYR A 315 -9.43 -7.37 -8.01
CA TYR A 315 -8.87 -6.05 -8.20
C TYR A 315 -7.39 -6.00 -7.79
N ALA A 316 -7.00 -6.64 -6.67
CA ALA A 316 -5.60 -6.71 -6.28
C ALA A 316 -4.70 -7.37 -7.35
N ALA A 317 -5.22 -8.35 -8.09
CA ALA A 317 -4.50 -8.98 -9.20
C ALA A 317 -4.17 -8.00 -10.34
N LEU A 318 -5.01 -6.96 -10.56
CA LEU A 318 -4.75 -5.91 -11.55
C LEU A 318 -3.51 -5.08 -11.20
N PHE A 319 -3.23 -4.89 -9.91
CA PHE A 319 -2.09 -4.10 -9.42
C PHE A 319 -0.73 -4.69 -9.79
N SER A 320 -0.69 -5.99 -9.99
CA SER A 320 0.51 -6.75 -10.34
C SER A 320 0.46 -7.34 -11.76
N HIS A 321 -0.44 -6.86 -12.63
CA HIS A 321 -0.63 -7.41 -13.99
C HIS A 321 -0.76 -8.93 -14.02
N SER A 322 -1.45 -9.52 -13.04
CA SER A 322 -1.53 -10.97 -12.84
C SER A 322 -2.94 -11.54 -12.94
N GLU A 323 -3.93 -10.73 -13.31
CA GLU A 323 -5.34 -11.12 -13.42
C GLU A 323 -5.58 -12.23 -14.45
N ALA A 324 -4.70 -12.39 -15.40
CA ALA A 324 -4.77 -13.49 -16.37
C ALA A 324 -4.55 -14.88 -15.75
N TRP A 325 -3.91 -14.95 -14.56
CA TRP A 325 -3.52 -16.23 -13.97
C TRP A 325 -3.80 -16.35 -12.47
N ARG A 326 -4.32 -15.30 -11.79
CA ARG A 326 -4.78 -15.32 -10.39
C ARG A 326 -5.90 -14.29 -10.15
N GLY A 327 -6.41 -14.19 -8.92
CA GLY A 327 -7.41 -13.22 -8.46
C GLY A 327 -8.85 -13.70 -8.54
N THR A 328 -9.12 -14.75 -9.30
CA THR A 328 -10.42 -15.45 -9.36
C THR A 328 -10.20 -16.95 -9.43
N ILE A 329 -11.23 -17.72 -9.06
CA ILE A 329 -11.23 -19.19 -9.15
C ILE A 329 -11.79 -19.58 -10.51
N GLU A 330 -10.90 -19.82 -11.48
CA GLU A 330 -11.25 -20.15 -12.87
C GLU A 330 -10.27 -21.19 -13.42
N PRO A 331 -10.71 -22.07 -14.35
CA PRO A 331 -9.82 -23.00 -15.04
C PRO A 331 -8.64 -22.28 -15.72
N GLY A 332 -7.44 -22.79 -15.55
CA GLY A 332 -6.20 -22.21 -16.11
C GLY A 332 -5.50 -21.21 -15.19
N LYS A 333 -6.11 -20.77 -14.10
CA LYS A 333 -5.47 -19.97 -13.07
C LYS A 333 -4.77 -20.84 -12.02
N VAL A 334 -3.86 -20.23 -11.25
CA VAL A 334 -3.17 -20.94 -10.16
C VAL A 334 -4.14 -21.33 -9.06
N ALA A 335 -3.85 -22.44 -8.40
CA ALA A 335 -4.65 -22.94 -7.27
C ALA A 335 -4.27 -22.22 -5.97
N ASP A 336 -4.56 -20.90 -5.93
CA ASP A 336 -4.39 -20.05 -4.76
C ASP A 336 -5.78 -19.62 -4.26
N PHE A 337 -6.17 -20.10 -3.09
CA PHE A 337 -7.46 -19.75 -2.49
C PHE A 337 -7.45 -19.92 -0.97
N VAL A 338 -8.45 -19.37 -0.32
CA VAL A 338 -8.64 -19.46 1.11
C VAL A 338 -10.03 -19.97 1.45
N ILE A 339 -10.14 -20.62 2.59
CA ILE A 339 -11.41 -21.11 3.13
C ILE A 339 -11.68 -20.34 4.41
N PRO A 340 -12.63 -19.39 4.41
CA PRO A 340 -13.03 -18.71 5.63
C PRO A 340 -13.83 -19.65 6.55
N SER A 341 -13.86 -19.32 7.85
CA SER A 341 -14.59 -20.12 8.86
C SER A 341 -16.11 -20.06 8.70
N GLU A 342 -16.63 -19.10 7.94
CA GLU A 342 -18.04 -18.94 7.59
C GLU A 342 -18.16 -18.18 6.26
N ASP A 343 -19.33 -18.21 5.63
CA ASP A 343 -19.56 -17.49 4.38
C ASP A 343 -19.46 -15.98 4.58
N ILE A 344 -18.41 -15.37 4.00
CA ILE A 344 -18.14 -13.93 4.13
C ILE A 344 -19.25 -13.08 3.49
N LEU A 345 -19.86 -13.56 2.40
CA LEU A 345 -20.85 -12.79 1.64
C LEU A 345 -22.23 -12.81 2.31
N GLU A 346 -22.55 -13.87 3.02
CA GLU A 346 -23.83 -14.01 3.73
C GLU A 346 -23.75 -13.51 5.19
N ALA A 347 -22.54 -13.34 5.72
CA ALA A 347 -22.33 -12.90 7.10
C ALA A 347 -22.87 -11.48 7.33
N PRO A 348 -23.59 -11.22 8.44
CA PRO A 348 -23.97 -9.87 8.82
C PRO A 348 -22.75 -8.95 8.91
N ALA A 349 -22.87 -7.71 8.42
CA ALA A 349 -21.74 -6.76 8.33
C ALA A 349 -21.00 -6.56 9.67
N GLY A 350 -21.71 -6.53 10.79
CA GLY A 350 -21.11 -6.40 12.13
C GLY A 350 -20.28 -7.61 12.57
N ARG A 351 -20.49 -8.78 11.96
CA ARG A 351 -19.79 -10.02 12.29
C ARG A 351 -18.49 -10.21 11.54
N LEU A 352 -18.30 -9.52 10.41
CA LEU A 352 -17.15 -9.69 9.50
C LEU A 352 -15.79 -9.70 10.22
N LYS A 353 -15.58 -8.82 11.19
CA LYS A 353 -14.31 -8.72 11.95
C LYS A 353 -13.96 -9.95 12.79
N GLY A 354 -14.94 -10.84 13.04
CA GLY A 354 -14.76 -12.06 13.80
C GLY A 354 -14.51 -13.32 12.95
N ILE A 355 -14.60 -13.21 11.64
CA ILE A 355 -14.34 -14.33 10.72
C ILE A 355 -12.84 -14.58 10.66
N THR A 356 -12.45 -15.87 10.68
CA THR A 356 -11.08 -16.35 10.55
C THR A 356 -10.94 -17.20 9.28
N PHE A 357 -9.73 -17.66 8.99
CA PHE A 357 -9.49 -18.55 7.85
C PHE A 357 -9.18 -19.96 8.34
N ALA A 358 -9.98 -20.95 7.92
CA ALA A 358 -9.79 -22.35 8.23
C ALA A 358 -8.60 -22.96 7.47
N ALA A 359 -8.36 -22.48 6.24
CA ALA A 359 -7.22 -22.89 5.44
C ALA A 359 -6.81 -21.80 4.45
N ALA A 360 -5.51 -21.76 4.12
CA ALA A 360 -4.97 -21.07 2.98
C ALA A 360 -4.18 -22.05 2.10
N ILE A 361 -4.38 -21.95 0.79
CA ILE A 361 -3.79 -22.83 -0.22
C ILE A 361 -3.02 -21.96 -1.22
N VAL A 362 -1.77 -22.30 -1.45
CA VAL A 362 -0.89 -21.66 -2.43
C VAL A 362 -0.30 -22.74 -3.33
N ASP A 363 -0.48 -22.59 -4.63
CA ASP A 363 0.02 -23.53 -5.63
C ASP A 363 -0.39 -24.97 -5.33
N ASN A 364 -1.67 -25.18 -4.98
CA ASN A 364 -2.25 -26.47 -4.60
C ASN A 364 -1.64 -27.11 -3.33
N ARG A 365 -0.97 -26.34 -2.48
CA ARG A 365 -0.43 -26.80 -1.19
C ARG A 365 -1.12 -26.06 -0.05
N VAL A 366 -1.57 -26.77 0.97
CA VAL A 366 -2.08 -26.15 2.20
C VAL A 366 -0.90 -25.52 2.93
N VAL A 367 -0.93 -24.19 3.10
CA VAL A 367 0.11 -23.41 3.75
C VAL A 367 -0.32 -22.89 5.13
N HIS A 368 -1.62 -22.94 5.42
CA HIS A 368 -2.19 -22.63 6.74
C HIS A 368 -3.44 -23.48 6.96
N GLY A 369 -3.65 -23.91 8.22
CA GLY A 369 -4.85 -24.62 8.66
C GLY A 369 -4.99 -26.05 8.07
N GLN A 370 -6.22 -26.49 7.91
CA GLN A 370 -6.56 -27.81 7.37
C GLN A 370 -7.77 -27.70 6.45
N LEU A 371 -7.81 -28.55 5.44
CA LEU A 371 -9.01 -28.69 4.60
C LEU A 371 -10.15 -29.32 5.44
N PRO A 372 -11.38 -28.78 5.30
CA PRO A 372 -12.53 -29.29 6.03
C PRO A 372 -12.90 -30.72 5.63
#